data_d0c7e315143d56405c1fe1d2fe8f3a0e
#
_entry.id   d0c7e315143d56405c1fe1d2fe8f3a0e
#
_cell.length_a   1.000
_cell.length_b   1.000
_cell.length_c   1.000
_cell.angle_alpha   90.00
_cell.angle_beta   90.00
_cell.angle_gamma   90.00
#
_symmetry.space_group_name_H-M   'P 1'
#
loop_
_entity.id
_entity.type
_entity.pdbx_description
1 polymer ?
#
loop_
_entity_poly.entity_id
_entity_poly.type
_entity_poly.pdbx_seq_one_letter_code
_entity_poly.pdbx_strand_id
1 'polypeptide(L)'
;MKKTKSINPEIRELIEILKERDEKIWKDLAVRISKSKRNRPTVNLSSINRHAKSGEIIIVPGKVLSYGKLDKKITIGALSFSEESKKKIKNSKSDFKKIKELVKEKPNKIRIFG
;
A
#
# COMPACT_ATOMS: atom_id res chain seq x y z
N MET A 1 -5.68 12.20 26.43
CA MET A 1 -5.45 12.10 25.76
C MET A 1 -4.84 11.92 24.92
N LYS A 2 -4.56 11.99 24.62
CA LYS A 2 -4.01 11.82 23.89
C LYS A 2 -3.80 11.17 22.95
N LYS A 3 -3.97 10.79 22.57
CA LYS A 3 -3.94 9.91 21.68
C LYS A 3 -3.98 10.21 20.31
N THR A 4 -4.64 11.10 19.88
CA THR A 4 -4.73 11.57 18.52
C THR A 4 -3.42 12.09 17.97
N LYS A 5 -2.51 12.47 18.81
CA LYS A 5 -1.27 12.99 18.30
C LYS A 5 -0.37 11.96 17.66
N SER A 6 -0.70 10.69 17.76
CA SER A 6 0.06 9.67 17.08
C SER A 6 -0.42 9.46 15.65
N ILE A 7 -1.47 10.17 15.24
CA ILE A 7 -2.02 10.03 13.90
C ILE A 7 -1.44 11.09 12.98
N ASN A 8 -0.76 10.63 11.94
CA ASN A 8 -0.21 11.48 10.91
C ASN A 8 -1.35 12.16 10.14
N PRO A 9 -1.30 13.48 9.92
CA PRO A 9 -2.37 14.17 9.18
C PRO A 9 -2.62 13.59 7.80
N GLU A 10 -1.57 13.15 7.11
CA GLU A 10 -1.75 12.54 5.79
C GLU A 10 -2.52 11.24 5.87
N ILE A 11 -2.26 10.46 6.91
CA ILE A 11 -2.96 9.19 7.12
C ILE A 11 -4.41 9.47 7.44
N ARG A 12 -4.68 10.47 8.25
CA ARG A 12 -6.05 10.83 8.60
C ARG A 12 -6.84 11.26 7.37
N GLU A 13 -6.23 12.08 6.54
CA GLU A 13 -6.87 12.52 5.30
C GLU A 13 -7.17 11.34 4.39
N LEU A 14 -6.20 10.43 4.28
CA LEU A 14 -6.38 9.24 3.45
C LEU A 14 -7.54 8.40 3.94
N ILE A 15 -7.63 8.19 5.25
CA ILE A 15 -8.72 7.40 5.82
C ILE A 15 -10.07 8.03 5.46
N GLU A 16 -10.17 9.35 5.54
CA GLU A 16 -11.42 10.02 5.20
C GLU A 16 -11.77 9.86 3.72
N ILE A 17 -10.77 9.96 2.87
CA ILE A 17 -10.99 9.77 1.44
C ILE A 17 -11.49 8.36 1.16
N LEU A 18 -10.88 7.37 1.81
CA LEU A 18 -11.27 5.98 1.59
C LEU A 18 -12.68 5.70 2.09
N LYS A 19 -13.06 6.30 3.21
CA LYS A 19 -14.40 6.09 3.75
C LYS A 19 -15.49 6.62 2.85
N GLU A 20 -15.18 7.61 2.04
CA GLU A 20 -16.16 8.22 1.15
C GLU A 20 -16.39 7.40 -0.13
N ARG A 21 -15.55 6.40 -0.36
CA ARG A 21 -15.72 5.56 -1.55
C ARG A 21 -16.81 4.54 -1.31
N ASP A 22 -17.52 4.21 -2.36
CA ASP A 22 -18.62 3.24 -2.27
C ASP A 22 -18.14 1.80 -2.26
N GLU A 23 -17.03 1.53 -2.92
CA GLU A 23 -16.53 0.17 -3.03
C GLU A 23 -16.07 -0.37 -1.68
N LYS A 24 -16.46 -1.59 -1.39
CA LYS A 24 -16.15 -2.22 -0.13
C LYS A 24 -14.64 -2.32 0.12
N ILE A 25 -13.87 -2.52 -0.94
CA ILE A 25 -12.43 -2.70 -0.77
C ILE A 25 -11.76 -1.45 -0.21
N TRP A 26 -12.21 -0.26 -0.60
CA TRP A 26 -11.67 0.97 -0.06
C TRP A 26 -12.03 1.16 1.40
N LYS A 27 -13.24 0.76 1.78
CA LYS A 27 -13.66 0.84 3.18
C LYS A 27 -12.88 -0.15 4.04
N ASP A 28 -12.64 -1.34 3.52
CA ASP A 28 -11.84 -2.32 4.21
C ASP A 28 -10.42 -1.83 4.41
N LEU A 29 -9.86 -1.20 3.38
CA LEU A 29 -8.52 -0.62 3.48
C LEU A 29 -8.46 0.47 4.55
N ALA A 30 -9.51 1.29 4.63
CA ALA A 30 -9.57 2.34 5.64
C ALA A 30 -9.49 1.75 7.06
N VAL A 31 -10.19 0.64 7.28
CA VAL A 31 -10.15 -0.02 8.58
C VAL A 31 -8.74 -0.50 8.89
N ARG A 32 -8.09 -1.11 7.90
CA ARG A 32 -6.73 -1.64 8.11
C ARG A 32 -5.73 -0.53 8.40
N ILE A 33 -5.86 0.60 7.72
CA ILE A 33 -4.95 1.73 7.91
C ILE A 33 -5.22 2.42 9.25
N SER A 34 -6.45 2.35 9.74
CA SER A 34 -6.82 2.98 11.01
C SER A 34 -6.15 2.32 12.22
N LYS A 35 -5.63 1.12 12.06
CA LYS A 35 -4.97 0.45 13.16
C LYS A 35 -3.72 1.21 13.57
N SER A 36 -3.26 0.97 14.79
CA SER A 36 -2.06 1.63 15.26
C SER A 36 -0.88 1.29 14.37
N LYS A 37 0.09 2.19 14.33
CA LYS A 37 1.25 2.02 13.47
C LYS A 37 1.94 0.67 13.69
N ARG A 38 2.01 0.20 14.94
CA ARG A 38 2.68 -1.06 15.23
C ARG A 38 1.95 -2.27 14.68
N ASN A 39 0.66 -2.12 14.42
CA ASN A 39 -0.15 -3.23 13.90
C ASN A 39 -0.29 -3.21 12.39
N ARG A 40 0.33 -2.27 11.72
CA ARG A 40 0.32 -2.24 10.27
C ARG A 40 1.36 -3.20 9.72
N PRO A 41 1.08 -3.87 8.61
CA PRO A 41 2.02 -4.85 8.07
C PRO A 41 3.28 -4.21 7.52
N THR A 42 4.35 -4.97 7.56
CA THR A 42 5.60 -4.65 6.87
C THR A 42 5.84 -5.81 5.92
N VAL A 43 5.93 -5.52 4.63
CA VAL A 43 6.00 -6.55 3.61
C VAL A 43 7.25 -6.38 2.78
N ASN A 44 7.97 -7.48 2.56
CA ASN A 44 9.17 -7.47 1.72
C ASN A 44 8.83 -7.74 0.28
N LEU A 45 9.66 -7.26 -0.63
CA LEU A 45 9.46 -7.48 -2.06
C LEU A 45 9.43 -8.97 -2.42
N SER A 46 10.20 -9.79 -1.72
CA SER A 46 10.19 -11.23 -1.97
C SER A 46 8.81 -11.83 -1.76
N SER A 47 8.12 -11.40 -0.73
CA SER A 47 6.78 -11.91 -0.45
C SER A 47 5.80 -11.46 -1.52
N ILE A 48 5.90 -10.21 -1.93
CA ILE A 48 5.06 -9.69 -2.99
C ILE A 48 5.32 -10.45 -4.29
N ASN A 49 6.60 -10.66 -4.61
CA ASN A 49 6.96 -11.35 -5.83
C ASN A 49 6.42 -12.77 -5.87
N ARG A 50 6.40 -13.43 -4.71
CA ARG A 50 5.93 -14.81 -4.63
C ARG A 50 4.44 -14.94 -4.85
N HIS A 51 3.66 -13.98 -4.38
CA HIS A 51 2.20 -14.10 -4.37
C HIS A 51 1.48 -13.29 -5.44
N ALA A 52 2.11 -12.24 -5.95
CA ALA A 52 1.46 -11.38 -6.94
C ALA A 52 1.60 -11.97 -8.34
N LYS A 53 0.66 -11.62 -9.19
CA LYS A 53 0.72 -12.01 -10.60
C LYS A 53 1.10 -10.80 -11.44
N SER A 54 1.81 -11.04 -12.54
CA SER A 54 2.18 -9.96 -13.44
C SER A 54 0.95 -9.18 -13.89
N GLY A 55 1.06 -7.87 -13.89
CA GLY A 55 -0.03 -7.00 -14.28
C GLY A 55 -0.99 -6.64 -13.16
N GLU A 56 -0.79 -7.23 -11.99
CA GLU A 56 -1.67 -6.98 -10.85
C GLU A 56 -1.38 -5.63 -10.19
N ILE A 57 -2.42 -5.07 -9.58
CA ILE A 57 -2.28 -3.89 -8.72
C ILE A 57 -2.52 -4.35 -7.30
N ILE A 58 -1.53 -4.18 -6.44
CA ILE A 58 -1.66 -4.58 -5.05
C ILE A 58 -1.48 -3.38 -4.14
N ILE A 59 -2.11 -3.45 -2.98
CA ILE A 59 -2.02 -2.39 -1.98
C ILE A 59 -1.59 -3.00 -0.67
N VAL A 60 -0.53 -2.43 -0.09
CA VAL A 60 -0.03 -2.84 1.23
C VAL A 60 -0.42 -1.74 2.21
N PRO A 61 -1.26 -2.05 3.20
CA PRO A 61 -1.67 -1.04 4.19
C PRO A 61 -0.59 -0.81 5.23
N GLY A 62 0.64 -0.62 4.79
CA GLY A 62 1.77 -0.47 5.66
C GLY A 62 3.00 -0.10 4.86
N LYS A 63 4.13 -0.72 5.21
CA LYS A 63 5.42 -0.38 4.62
C LYS A 63 5.96 -1.51 3.76
N VAL A 64 6.56 -1.14 2.63
CA VAL A 64 7.23 -2.10 1.74
C VAL A 64 8.73 -1.96 1.90
N LEU A 65 9.39 -3.08 2.19
CA LEU A 65 10.83 -3.15 2.34
C LEU A 65 11.47 -3.88 1.18
N SER A 66 12.76 -3.69 1.02
CA SER A 66 13.48 -4.11 -0.19
C SER A 66 13.94 -5.56 -0.20
N TYR A 67 13.77 -6.29 0.89
CA TYR A 67 14.33 -7.64 0.96
C TYR A 67 13.80 -8.54 -0.15
N GLY A 68 14.72 -9.22 -0.82
CA GLY A 68 14.38 -10.17 -1.85
C GLY A 68 14.34 -9.55 -3.23
N LYS A 69 13.83 -10.34 -4.17
CA LYS A 69 13.85 -9.99 -5.58
C LYS A 69 12.44 -9.70 -6.08
N LEU A 70 12.34 -8.75 -6.99
CA LEU A 70 11.09 -8.48 -7.69
C LEU A 70 11.36 -8.61 -9.19
N ASP A 71 10.77 -9.61 -9.82
CA ASP A 71 10.95 -9.83 -11.24
C ASP A 71 9.65 -9.84 -12.03
N LYS A 72 8.56 -9.43 -11.40
CA LYS A 72 7.27 -9.31 -12.06
C LYS A 72 6.94 -7.86 -12.28
N LYS A 73 6.13 -7.58 -13.31
CA LYS A 73 5.68 -6.22 -13.58
C LYS A 73 4.35 -6.02 -12.88
N ILE A 74 4.35 -5.26 -11.81
CA ILE A 74 3.16 -5.00 -11.01
C ILE A 74 3.15 -3.56 -10.56
N THR A 75 2.01 -3.12 -10.07
CA THR A 75 1.89 -1.81 -9.46
C THR A 75 1.65 -2.01 -7.97
N ILE A 76 2.45 -1.37 -7.14
CA ILE A 76 2.38 -1.52 -5.69
C ILE A 76 1.99 -0.19 -5.07
N GLY A 77 0.88 -0.18 -4.35
CA GLY A 77 0.50 0.98 -3.55
C GLY A 77 0.76 0.69 -2.09
N ALA A 78 1.25 1.65 -1.34
CA ALA A 78 1.55 1.46 0.07
C ALA A 78 1.55 2.79 0.79
N LEU A 79 1.58 2.72 2.12
CA LEU A 79 1.71 3.92 2.93
C LEU A 79 3.12 4.48 2.86
N SER A 80 4.11 3.60 2.80
CA SER A 80 5.50 4.05 2.65
C SER A 80 6.33 2.95 2.02
N PHE A 81 7.46 3.35 1.47
CA PHE A 81 8.42 2.45 0.85
C PHE A 81 9.81 2.82 1.35
N SER A 82 10.66 1.82 1.59
CA SER A 82 12.06 2.12 1.86
C SER A 82 12.71 2.62 0.57
N GLU A 83 13.77 3.39 0.70
CA GLU A 83 14.44 3.93 -0.48
C GLU A 83 14.95 2.83 -1.38
N GLU A 84 15.47 1.76 -0.80
CA GLU A 84 15.96 0.65 -1.60
C GLU A 84 14.85 -0.09 -2.32
N SER A 85 13.67 -0.19 -1.69
CA SER A 85 12.55 -0.85 -2.35
C SER A 85 12.09 -0.05 -3.57
N LYS A 86 12.11 1.27 -3.47
CA LYS A 86 11.77 2.11 -4.63
C LYS A 86 12.70 1.84 -5.80
N LYS A 87 13.99 1.72 -5.54
CA LYS A 87 14.96 1.46 -6.59
C LYS A 87 14.73 0.10 -7.23
N LYS A 88 14.50 -0.93 -6.41
CA LYS A 88 14.28 -2.27 -6.94
C LYS A 88 13.01 -2.34 -7.76
N ILE A 89 11.95 -1.68 -7.32
CA ILE A 89 10.69 -1.67 -8.06
C ILE A 89 10.90 -1.03 -9.42
N LYS A 90 11.59 0.10 -9.48
CA LYS A 90 11.84 0.74 -10.76
C LYS A 90 12.73 -0.10 -11.66
N ASN A 91 13.73 -0.74 -11.09
CA ASN A 91 14.63 -1.58 -11.89
C ASN A 91 13.91 -2.80 -12.47
N SER A 92 12.86 -3.26 -11.86
CA SER A 92 12.09 -4.40 -12.36
C SER A 92 11.00 -3.98 -13.34
N LYS A 93 10.95 -2.71 -13.68
CA LYS A 93 9.93 -2.13 -14.57
C LYS A 93 8.54 -2.21 -13.99
N SER A 94 8.45 -2.33 -12.66
CA SER A 94 7.20 -2.21 -11.94
C SER A 94 7.03 -0.76 -11.52
N ASP A 95 5.91 -0.46 -10.90
CA ASP A 95 5.62 0.90 -10.48
C ASP A 95 5.23 0.91 -9.01
N PHE A 96 5.51 2.00 -8.35
CA PHE A 96 5.02 2.18 -6.98
C PHE A 96 4.27 3.51 -6.92
N LYS A 97 3.22 3.52 -6.10
CA LYS A 97 2.39 4.70 -5.96
C LYS A 97 1.92 4.83 -4.53
N LYS A 98 1.55 6.02 -4.16
CA LYS A 98 0.87 6.21 -2.88
C LYS A 98 -0.56 5.71 -3.02
N ILE A 99 -1.12 5.22 -1.92
CA ILE A 99 -2.49 4.72 -1.94
C ILE A 99 -3.44 5.82 -2.42
N LYS A 100 -3.18 7.07 -2.02
CA LYS A 100 -4.00 8.19 -2.42
C LYS A 100 -4.07 8.32 -3.94
N GLU A 101 -2.97 8.08 -4.62
CA GLU A 101 -2.93 8.15 -6.08
C GLU A 101 -3.77 7.04 -6.70
N LEU A 102 -3.70 5.85 -6.14
CA LEU A 102 -4.49 4.73 -6.66
C LEU A 102 -5.98 4.96 -6.47
N VAL A 103 -6.37 5.56 -5.36
CA VAL A 103 -7.77 5.87 -5.14
C VAL A 103 -8.30 6.79 -6.23
N LYS A 104 -7.51 7.77 -6.64
CA LYS A 104 -7.91 8.71 -7.68
C LYS A 104 -8.02 8.05 -9.04
N GLU A 105 -7.20 7.05 -9.31
CA GLU A 105 -7.20 6.37 -10.59
C GLU A 105 -8.35 5.38 -10.74
N LYS A 106 -8.95 4.98 -9.62
CA LYS A 106 -10.08 4.05 -9.61
C LYS A 106 -9.82 2.77 -10.42
N PRO A 107 -8.78 2.02 -10.08
CA PRO A 107 -8.47 0.80 -10.84
C PRO A 107 -9.59 -0.24 -10.67
N ASN A 108 -9.77 -1.05 -11.71
CA ASN A 108 -10.82 -2.06 -11.71
C ASN A 108 -10.55 -3.22 -10.76
N LYS A 109 -9.31 -3.64 -10.69
CA LYS A 109 -8.95 -4.77 -9.84
C LYS A 109 -7.77 -4.40 -8.97
N ILE A 110 -7.96 -4.50 -7.68
CA ILE A 110 -6.87 -4.32 -6.73
C ILE A 110 -6.98 -5.41 -5.69
N ARG A 111 -5.85 -5.71 -5.08
CA ARG A 111 -5.80 -6.71 -4.04
C ARG A 111 -5.03 -6.14 -2.84
N ILE A 112 -5.60 -6.31 -1.66
CA ILE A 112 -4.93 -5.87 -0.44
C ILE A 112 -4.02 -7.00 0.03
N PHE A 113 -2.79 -6.64 0.33
CA PHE A 113 -1.74 -7.59 0.64
C PHE A 113 -1.11 -7.28 1.99
N GLY A 114 -1.06 -8.28 2.86
CA GLY A 114 -0.44 -8.10 4.18
C GLY A 114 -1.34 -8.34 5.37
#